data_e5463cc67cb33fe46df44f0f1200983b
#
_entry.id   e5463cc67cb33fe46df44f0f1200983b
#
_cell.length_a   1.000
_cell.length_b   1.000
_cell.length_c   1.000
_cell.angle_alpha   90.00
_cell.angle_beta   90.00
_cell.angle_gamma   90.00
#
_symmetry.space_group_name_H-M   'P 1'
#
loop_
_entity.id
_entity.type
_entity.pdbx_description
1 polymer ?
#
loop_
_entity_poly.entity_id
_entity_poly.type
_entity_poly.pdbx_seq_one_letter_code
_entity_poly.pdbx_strand_id
1 'polypeptide(L)'
;DEDLGAGDQGHMFGYATDETEELMPVAHLWATQLGLKLTEVRKNGDLKWVRPDGKTQVTVVYKNINGIPVPQRVHTVIISTQHDDGIDNETIKKDLQEFVIKKVIPEKYLDENTIYHLNPSGRFVIGGPQGDAGLTGRKIIIDTYGGSAPHGGGAFSGKDASKVDRSAAYAARWVAKSLVAAKLAKRVTVQLSYAIGVAEPISIDVNTHGTGAEGKTDRQLVKIV
;
A
#
# COMPACT_ATOMS: atom_id res chain seq x y z
N ASP A 1 8.27 -28.75 -23.68
CA ASP A 1 8.06 -27.80 -22.57
C ASP A 1 6.90 -28.36 -21.77
N GLU A 2 7.20 -28.95 -20.62
CA GLU A 2 6.16 -29.36 -19.68
C GLU A 2 5.55 -28.12 -19.05
N ASP A 3 4.22 -27.98 -19.11
CA ASP A 3 3.50 -26.92 -18.41
C ASP A 3 3.79 -27.04 -16.90
N LEU A 4 4.56 -26.08 -16.38
CA LEU A 4 4.84 -26.02 -14.96
C LEU A 4 3.54 -25.70 -14.21
N GLY A 5 3.05 -26.66 -13.42
CA GLY A 5 1.92 -26.46 -12.54
C GLY A 5 2.24 -25.47 -11.42
N ALA A 6 1.20 -24.95 -10.76
CA ALA A 6 1.35 -24.05 -9.62
C ALA A 6 2.20 -24.70 -8.51
N GLY A 7 3.16 -23.95 -7.98
CA GLY A 7 4.06 -24.43 -6.93
C GLY A 7 3.41 -24.55 -5.55
N ASP A 8 2.18 -24.08 -5.39
CA ASP A 8 1.37 -24.18 -4.18
C ASP A 8 -0.11 -23.98 -4.50
N GLN A 9 -0.96 -24.26 -3.52
CA GLN A 9 -2.36 -23.87 -3.49
C GLN A 9 -2.52 -22.53 -2.79
N GLY A 10 -3.64 -21.82 -3.03
CA GLY A 10 -3.97 -20.61 -2.28
C GLY A 10 -4.86 -19.64 -3.04
N HIS A 11 -5.12 -18.50 -2.39
CA HIS A 11 -5.83 -17.36 -2.95
C HIS A 11 -4.86 -16.18 -3.08
N MET A 12 -4.91 -15.49 -4.21
CA MET A 12 -4.09 -14.30 -4.47
C MET A 12 -5.01 -13.18 -4.93
N PHE A 13 -4.68 -11.95 -4.54
CA PHE A 13 -5.51 -10.80 -4.80
C PHE A 13 -4.74 -9.72 -5.55
N GLY A 14 -5.40 -9.10 -6.51
CA GLY A 14 -5.01 -7.85 -7.12
C GLY A 14 -6.05 -6.77 -6.83
N TYR A 15 -5.62 -5.53 -6.71
CA TYR A 15 -6.48 -4.40 -6.50
C TYR A 15 -6.00 -3.19 -7.28
N ALA A 16 -6.91 -2.35 -7.74
CA ALA A 16 -6.64 -1.04 -8.31
C ALA A 16 -7.81 -0.10 -8.04
N THR A 17 -7.52 1.19 -7.96
CA THR A 17 -8.50 2.26 -7.76
C THR A 17 -8.04 3.51 -8.49
N ASP A 18 -8.96 4.31 -9.02
CA ASP A 18 -8.67 5.56 -9.73
C ASP A 18 -8.44 6.78 -8.81
N GLU A 19 -8.23 6.53 -7.52
CA GLU A 19 -7.96 7.59 -6.53
C GLU A 19 -6.66 8.34 -6.79
N THR A 20 -5.69 7.69 -7.40
CA THR A 20 -4.35 8.21 -7.69
C THR A 20 -3.90 7.83 -9.09
N GLU A 21 -2.91 8.52 -9.64
CA GLU A 21 -2.33 8.21 -10.95
C GLU A 21 -1.69 6.83 -11.01
N GLU A 22 -1.14 6.38 -9.86
CA GLU A 22 -0.57 5.06 -9.70
C GLU A 22 -1.62 3.94 -9.63
N LEU A 23 -2.90 4.31 -9.60
CA LEU A 23 -4.03 3.41 -9.40
C LEU A 23 -3.93 2.61 -8.10
N MET A 24 -3.43 3.26 -7.05
CA MET A 24 -3.27 2.73 -5.70
C MET A 24 -4.15 3.49 -4.70
N PRO A 25 -4.53 2.86 -3.57
CA PRO A 25 -5.22 3.55 -2.49
C PRO A 25 -4.39 4.74 -1.98
N VAL A 26 -4.99 5.92 -1.89
CA VAL A 26 -4.27 7.15 -1.56
C VAL A 26 -3.62 7.12 -0.18
N ALA A 27 -4.28 6.51 0.82
CA ALA A 27 -3.71 6.40 2.16
C ALA A 27 -2.42 5.55 2.17
N HIS A 28 -2.41 4.43 1.43
CA HIS A 28 -1.25 3.57 1.29
C HIS A 28 -0.13 4.27 0.49
N LEU A 29 -0.49 4.94 -0.60
CA LEU A 29 0.46 5.68 -1.42
C LEU A 29 1.18 6.76 -0.59
N TRP A 30 0.44 7.62 0.12
CA TRP A 30 1.04 8.67 0.94
C TRP A 30 1.87 8.10 2.09
N ALA A 31 1.42 7.04 2.76
CA ALA A 31 2.23 6.39 3.79
C ALA A 31 3.56 5.88 3.23
N THR A 32 3.57 5.28 2.04
CA THR A 32 4.79 4.84 1.35
C THR A 32 5.67 6.02 0.95
N GLN A 33 5.08 7.07 0.39
CA GLN A 33 5.82 8.28 -0.01
C GLN A 33 6.43 9.02 1.18
N LEU A 34 5.76 9.04 2.33
CA LEU A 34 6.33 9.57 3.59
C LEU A 34 7.58 8.80 4.01
N GLY A 35 7.56 7.46 3.93
CA GLY A 35 8.72 6.61 4.22
C GLY A 35 9.88 6.85 3.24
N LEU A 36 9.58 7.01 1.95
CA LEU A 36 10.57 7.37 0.94
C LEU A 36 11.17 8.76 1.22
N LYS A 37 10.33 9.73 1.59
CA LYS A 37 10.78 11.10 1.92
C LYS A 37 11.67 11.14 3.17
N LEU A 38 11.35 10.35 4.21
CA LEU A 38 12.24 10.18 5.36
C LEU A 38 13.62 9.68 4.93
N THR A 39 13.66 8.70 4.02
CA THR A 39 14.92 8.19 3.48
C THR A 39 15.68 9.24 2.68
N GLU A 40 14.98 10.03 1.88
CA GLU A 40 15.56 11.11 1.08
C GLU A 40 16.20 12.18 1.96
N VAL A 41 15.44 12.77 2.92
CA VAL A 41 15.94 13.85 3.79
C VAL A 41 17.10 13.40 4.69
N ARG A 42 17.17 12.11 5.01
CA ARG A 42 18.31 11.51 5.71
C ARG A 42 19.54 11.43 4.80
N LYS A 43 19.38 10.94 3.56
CA LYS A 43 20.49 10.69 2.64
C LYS A 43 21.09 11.96 2.05
N ASN A 44 20.26 12.98 1.78
CA ASN A 44 20.72 14.26 1.25
C ASN A 44 21.23 15.21 2.34
N GLY A 45 20.99 14.88 3.62
CA GLY A 45 21.47 15.64 4.77
C GLY A 45 20.61 16.82 5.19
N ASP A 46 19.38 16.95 4.64
CA ASP A 46 18.42 17.98 5.08
C ASP A 46 18.07 17.82 6.56
N LEU A 47 17.84 16.57 6.98
CA LEU A 47 17.60 16.20 8.38
C LEU A 47 18.69 15.24 8.87
N LYS A 48 19.81 15.80 9.32
CA LYS A 48 21.01 15.03 9.74
C LYS A 48 20.77 14.12 10.93
N TRP A 49 19.77 14.41 11.74
CA TRP A 49 19.40 13.66 12.94
C TRP A 49 18.55 12.41 12.68
N VAL A 50 17.95 12.28 11.48
CA VAL A 50 17.12 11.12 11.11
C VAL A 50 18.00 9.88 10.93
N ARG A 51 17.54 8.75 11.50
CA ARG A 51 18.17 7.43 11.37
C ARG A 51 17.28 6.47 10.55
N PRO A 52 17.82 5.32 10.07
CA PRO A 52 17.14 4.51 9.06
C PRO A 52 15.82 3.89 9.46
N ASP A 53 15.61 3.58 10.75
CA ASP A 53 14.37 2.92 11.19
C ASP A 53 13.24 3.94 11.29
N GLY A 54 12.11 3.60 10.68
CA GLY A 54 10.93 4.47 10.70
C GLY A 54 9.66 3.76 10.26
N LYS A 55 8.55 4.29 10.73
CA LYS A 55 7.19 3.84 10.40
C LYS A 55 6.33 5.03 10.02
N THR A 56 5.48 4.84 9.04
CA THR A 56 4.55 5.87 8.55
C THR A 56 3.16 5.29 8.40
N GLN A 57 2.16 6.08 8.73
CA GLN A 57 0.76 5.72 8.56
C GLN A 57 -0.06 6.96 8.25
N VAL A 58 -1.05 6.83 7.37
CA VAL A 58 -1.97 7.89 7.00
C VAL A 58 -3.40 7.38 7.11
N THR A 59 -4.26 8.14 7.76
CA THR A 59 -5.71 7.90 7.81
C THR A 59 -6.41 8.99 7.00
N VAL A 60 -7.23 8.57 6.03
CA VAL A 60 -7.95 9.45 5.11
C VAL A 60 -9.45 9.38 5.36
N VAL A 61 -10.10 10.52 5.36
CA VAL A 61 -11.56 10.63 5.38
C VAL A 61 -12.09 10.54 3.96
N TYR A 62 -13.04 9.65 3.74
CA TYR A 62 -13.71 9.48 2.46
C TYR A 62 -15.18 9.93 2.53
N LYS A 63 -15.66 10.47 1.44
CA LYS A 63 -17.10 10.69 1.22
C LYS A 63 -17.58 9.70 0.15
N ASN A 64 -18.67 9.02 0.42
CA ASN A 64 -19.31 8.20 -0.59
C ASN A 64 -20.12 9.11 -1.54
N ILE A 65 -19.75 9.13 -2.82
CA ILE A 65 -20.44 9.88 -3.87
C ILE A 65 -20.93 8.86 -4.89
N ASN A 66 -22.25 8.61 -4.90
CA ASN A 66 -22.88 7.64 -5.81
C ASN A 66 -22.26 6.23 -5.74
N GLY A 67 -21.98 5.74 -4.53
CA GLY A 67 -21.35 4.45 -4.31
C GLY A 67 -19.83 4.41 -4.41
N ILE A 68 -19.21 5.55 -4.77
CA ILE A 68 -17.77 5.66 -4.97
C ILE A 68 -17.14 6.36 -3.78
N PRO A 69 -16.18 5.76 -3.07
CA PRO A 69 -15.42 6.43 -2.03
C PRO A 69 -14.45 7.43 -2.64
N VAL A 70 -14.61 8.71 -2.30
CA VAL A 70 -13.77 9.81 -2.77
C VAL A 70 -12.99 10.41 -1.60
N PRO A 71 -11.64 10.45 -1.66
CA PRO A 71 -10.82 11.04 -0.60
C PRO A 71 -11.16 12.52 -0.41
N GLN A 72 -11.33 12.94 0.84
CA GLN A 72 -11.69 14.33 1.17
C GLN A 72 -10.55 15.06 1.88
N ARG A 73 -10.02 14.48 2.93
CA ARG A 73 -8.97 15.06 3.77
C ARG A 73 -8.20 13.99 4.53
N VAL A 74 -7.01 14.34 4.97
CA VAL A 74 -6.24 13.51 5.90
C VAL A 74 -6.77 13.75 7.33
N HIS A 75 -7.18 12.67 7.98
CA HIS A 75 -7.57 12.70 9.38
C HIS A 75 -6.36 12.66 10.30
N THR A 76 -5.45 11.72 10.07
CA THR A 76 -4.29 11.49 10.94
C THR A 76 -3.06 11.13 10.13
N VAL A 77 -1.92 11.71 10.51
CA VAL A 77 -0.59 11.30 10.05
C VAL A 77 0.20 10.80 11.26
N ILE A 78 0.75 9.60 11.15
CA ILE A 78 1.63 9.03 12.17
C ILE A 78 3.01 8.83 11.54
N ILE A 79 4.05 9.37 12.17
CA ILE A 79 5.45 9.11 11.83
C ILE A 79 6.20 8.78 13.12
N SER A 80 6.84 7.62 13.15
CA SER A 80 7.83 7.27 14.17
C SER A 80 9.15 7.04 13.46
N THR A 81 10.17 7.84 13.79
CA THR A 81 11.49 7.73 13.18
C THR A 81 12.58 7.66 14.23
N GLN A 82 13.52 6.77 14.02
CA GLN A 82 14.76 6.72 14.79
C GLN A 82 15.55 8.02 14.57
N HIS A 83 16.16 8.52 15.64
CA HIS A 83 16.86 9.79 15.63
C HIS A 83 18.14 9.75 16.49
N ASP A 84 19.04 10.71 16.28
CA ASP A 84 20.20 10.92 17.13
C ASP A 84 19.78 11.25 18.57
N ASP A 85 20.64 10.89 19.52
CA ASP A 85 20.44 11.30 20.91
C ASP A 85 20.67 12.82 21.04
N GLY A 86 19.93 13.44 21.94
CA GLY A 86 20.06 14.87 22.26
C GLY A 86 19.20 15.82 21.40
N ILE A 87 18.46 15.33 20.40
CA ILE A 87 17.46 16.16 19.71
C ILE A 87 16.14 16.16 20.50
N ASP A 88 15.51 17.32 20.63
CA ASP A 88 14.26 17.47 21.34
C ASP A 88 13.03 17.14 20.44
N ASN A 89 11.94 16.73 21.07
CA ASN A 89 10.72 16.30 20.36
C ASN A 89 10.05 17.45 19.58
N GLU A 90 10.15 18.67 20.01
CA GLU A 90 9.53 19.81 19.31
C GLU A 90 10.24 20.09 17.98
N THR A 91 11.57 20.02 17.99
CA THR A 91 12.36 20.08 16.76
C THR A 91 12.02 18.93 15.83
N ILE A 92 11.93 17.69 16.33
CA ILE A 92 11.51 16.51 15.54
C ILE A 92 10.14 16.76 14.88
N LYS A 93 9.15 17.21 15.64
CA LYS A 93 7.80 17.46 15.13
C LYS A 93 7.79 18.52 14.04
N LYS A 94 8.44 19.66 14.30
CA LYS A 94 8.52 20.77 13.34
C LYS A 94 9.20 20.34 12.04
N ASP A 95 10.33 19.68 12.13
CA ASP A 95 11.10 19.24 10.97
C ASP A 95 10.34 18.20 10.15
N LEU A 96 9.69 17.22 10.80
CA LEU A 96 8.89 16.23 10.11
C LEU A 96 7.69 16.87 9.38
N GLN A 97 7.05 17.89 9.94
CA GLN A 97 5.99 18.61 9.25
C GLN A 97 6.51 19.36 8.02
N GLU A 98 7.60 20.10 8.15
CA GLU A 98 8.09 20.98 7.08
C GLU A 98 8.82 20.21 5.97
N PHE A 99 9.67 19.25 6.31
CA PHE A 99 10.54 18.57 5.36
C PHE A 99 9.98 17.26 4.83
N VAL A 100 8.98 16.67 5.52
CA VAL A 100 8.43 15.37 5.13
C VAL A 100 6.95 15.49 4.77
N ILE A 101 6.07 15.85 5.70
CA ILE A 101 4.62 15.80 5.49
C ILE A 101 4.16 16.77 4.41
N LYS A 102 4.50 18.04 4.52
CA LYS A 102 4.12 19.09 3.55
C LYS A 102 4.76 18.91 2.16
N LYS A 103 5.79 18.07 2.05
CA LYS A 103 6.43 17.76 0.76
C LYS A 103 5.78 16.55 0.06
N VAL A 104 4.97 15.79 0.77
CA VAL A 104 4.35 14.55 0.26
C VAL A 104 2.84 14.71 0.12
N ILE A 105 2.17 15.18 1.17
CA ILE A 105 0.71 15.31 1.17
C ILE A 105 0.32 16.69 0.65
N PRO A 106 -0.47 16.79 -0.42
CA PRO A 106 -0.92 18.08 -0.94
C PRO A 106 -1.70 18.88 0.12
N GLU A 107 -1.43 20.19 0.21
CA GLU A 107 -1.99 21.07 1.23
C GLU A 107 -3.52 21.03 1.30
N LYS A 108 -4.19 20.88 0.15
CA LYS A 108 -5.66 20.79 0.07
C LYS A 108 -6.27 19.62 0.87
N TYR A 109 -5.47 18.64 1.28
CA TYR A 109 -5.91 17.50 2.10
C TYR A 109 -5.55 17.65 3.58
N LEU A 110 -4.77 18.68 3.94
CA LEU A 110 -4.38 18.99 5.31
C LEU A 110 -5.18 20.20 5.80
N ASP A 111 -5.73 20.13 7.01
CA ASP A 111 -6.47 21.21 7.62
C ASP A 111 -6.17 21.31 9.14
N GLU A 112 -6.81 22.26 9.81
CA GLU A 112 -6.70 22.49 11.25
C GLU A 112 -7.14 21.29 12.12
N ASN A 113 -7.95 20.40 11.56
CA ASN A 113 -8.45 19.20 12.23
C ASN A 113 -7.56 17.97 11.95
N THR A 114 -6.49 18.12 11.16
CA THR A 114 -5.54 17.02 10.90
C THR A 114 -4.73 16.76 12.16
N ILE A 115 -4.74 15.51 12.62
CA ILE A 115 -4.03 15.08 13.82
C ILE A 115 -2.65 14.55 13.43
N TYR A 116 -1.62 15.02 14.13
CA TYR A 116 -0.24 14.61 13.92
C TYR A 116 0.31 13.87 15.13
N HIS A 117 0.63 12.59 14.96
CA HIS A 117 1.36 11.79 15.93
C HIS A 117 2.80 11.58 15.46
N LEU A 118 3.69 12.49 15.85
CA LEU A 118 5.09 12.52 15.43
C LEU A 118 5.97 12.12 16.61
N ASN A 119 6.62 10.94 16.51
CA ASN A 119 7.33 10.28 17.61
C ASN A 119 6.52 10.30 18.93
N PRO A 120 5.27 9.77 18.92
CA PRO A 120 4.37 9.89 20.07
C PRO A 120 4.88 9.15 21.32
N SER A 121 5.74 8.15 21.17
CA SER A 121 6.41 7.48 22.28
C SER A 121 7.61 8.25 22.86
N GLY A 122 7.95 9.40 22.27
CA GLY A 122 9.10 10.22 22.67
C GLY A 122 10.41 9.71 22.06
N ARG A 123 11.39 9.38 22.91
CA ARG A 123 12.74 9.00 22.49
C ARG A 123 12.78 7.70 21.69
N PHE A 124 13.34 7.73 20.48
CA PHE A 124 13.55 6.58 19.60
C PHE A 124 14.97 6.57 19.04
N VAL A 125 15.94 6.31 19.90
CA VAL A 125 17.38 6.32 19.56
C VAL A 125 17.87 4.92 19.19
N ILE A 126 17.36 3.88 19.87
CA ILE A 126 17.69 2.48 19.55
C ILE A 126 16.64 1.97 18.56
N GLY A 127 17.08 1.51 17.39
CA GLY A 127 16.23 1.01 16.32
C GLY A 127 16.95 0.01 15.42
N GLY A 128 16.29 -0.39 14.33
CA GLY A 128 16.79 -1.41 13.43
C GLY A 128 16.89 -2.77 14.11
N PRO A 129 17.80 -3.66 13.68
CA PRO A 129 17.92 -5.02 14.21
C PRO A 129 18.21 -5.10 15.72
N GLN A 130 18.80 -4.05 16.28
CA GLN A 130 19.05 -3.97 17.73
C GLN A 130 17.75 -3.78 18.52
N GLY A 131 16.81 -3.02 17.99
CA GLY A 131 15.50 -2.79 18.61
C GLY A 131 14.51 -3.92 18.33
N ASP A 132 14.45 -4.35 17.08
CA ASP A 132 13.57 -5.43 16.60
C ASP A 132 14.18 -6.07 15.34
N ALA A 133 14.65 -7.29 15.45
CA ALA A 133 15.30 -7.99 14.36
C ALA A 133 14.40 -8.18 13.11
N GLY A 134 13.11 -8.37 13.33
CA GLY A 134 12.15 -8.62 12.26
C GLY A 134 12.33 -9.94 11.54
N LEU A 135 11.44 -10.22 10.60
CA LEU A 135 11.51 -11.38 9.73
C LEU A 135 11.04 -11.00 8.33
N THR A 136 11.65 -11.61 7.31
CA THR A 136 11.21 -11.46 5.91
C THR A 136 9.77 -11.97 5.74
N GLY A 137 8.96 -11.24 4.99
CA GLY A 137 7.57 -11.62 4.73
C GLY A 137 6.59 -11.37 5.87
N ARG A 138 6.96 -10.57 6.88
CA ARG A 138 6.10 -10.14 7.98
C ARG A 138 5.47 -8.76 7.78
N LYS A 139 5.54 -8.20 6.54
CA LYS A 139 4.96 -6.89 6.17
C LYS A 139 4.09 -6.99 4.90
N ILE A 140 3.39 -8.12 4.75
CA ILE A 140 2.64 -8.48 3.53
C ILE A 140 1.52 -7.50 3.16
N ILE A 141 0.94 -6.83 4.14
CA ILE A 141 -0.10 -5.81 3.90
C ILE A 141 0.52 -4.50 3.39
N ILE A 142 1.70 -4.14 3.88
CA ILE A 142 2.48 -3.00 3.38
C ILE A 142 2.99 -3.30 1.96
N ASP A 143 3.39 -4.53 1.69
CA ASP A 143 3.87 -4.98 0.37
C ASP A 143 2.76 -4.94 -0.70
N THR A 144 1.50 -4.81 -0.31
CA THR A 144 0.33 -4.84 -1.20
C THR A 144 -0.47 -3.53 -1.13
N TYR A 145 -1.60 -3.50 -0.42
CA TYR A 145 -2.57 -2.40 -0.54
C TYR A 145 -2.91 -1.69 0.78
N GLY A 146 -2.12 -1.92 1.84
CA GLY A 146 -2.30 -1.25 3.12
C GLY A 146 -3.63 -1.53 3.82
N GLY A 147 -4.27 -2.66 3.51
CA GLY A 147 -5.58 -3.04 4.07
C GLY A 147 -6.78 -2.59 3.24
N SER A 148 -6.59 -1.92 2.10
CA SER A 148 -7.69 -1.50 1.21
C SER A 148 -8.27 -2.67 0.38
N ALA A 149 -7.58 -3.80 0.33
CA ALA A 149 -8.00 -5.02 -0.34
C ALA A 149 -7.67 -6.24 0.51
N PRO A 150 -8.31 -7.40 0.26
CA PRO A 150 -7.95 -8.67 0.87
C PRO A 150 -6.51 -9.08 0.54
N HIS A 151 -5.98 -10.03 1.32
CA HIS A 151 -4.68 -10.65 1.11
C HIS A 151 -4.77 -12.16 1.29
N GLY A 152 -4.08 -12.91 0.43
CA GLY A 152 -4.08 -14.37 0.51
C GLY A 152 -3.14 -14.96 1.56
N GLY A 153 -2.27 -14.15 2.16
CA GLY A 153 -1.34 -14.55 3.22
C GLY A 153 0.10 -14.83 2.75
N GLY A 154 0.34 -14.95 1.45
CA GLY A 154 1.66 -15.26 0.90
C GLY A 154 2.61 -14.06 0.89
N ALA A 155 3.85 -14.27 1.32
CA ALA A 155 4.93 -13.30 1.17
C ALA A 155 5.53 -13.34 -0.25
N PHE A 156 6.14 -12.23 -0.68
CA PHE A 156 6.76 -12.13 -2.01
C PHE A 156 8.27 -12.42 -1.99
N SER A 157 8.96 -11.95 -0.95
CA SER A 157 10.42 -12.06 -0.86
C SER A 157 10.91 -13.50 -0.93
N GLY A 158 12.00 -13.74 -1.69
CA GLY A 158 12.65 -15.03 -1.80
C GLY A 158 11.95 -16.05 -2.70
N LYS A 159 10.90 -15.63 -3.43
CA LYS A 159 10.12 -16.50 -4.31
C LYS A 159 10.42 -16.22 -5.79
N ASP A 160 10.58 -17.28 -6.57
CA ASP A 160 10.65 -17.24 -8.04
C ASP A 160 9.25 -17.31 -8.67
N ALA A 161 9.15 -17.25 -10.00
CA ALA A 161 7.89 -17.22 -10.73
C ALA A 161 7.03 -18.48 -10.59
N SER A 162 7.58 -19.62 -10.16
CA SER A 162 6.80 -20.84 -9.92
C SER A 162 5.93 -20.76 -8.66
N LYS A 163 6.21 -19.81 -7.77
CA LYS A 163 5.45 -19.57 -6.53
C LYS A 163 4.29 -18.60 -6.79
N VAL A 164 3.09 -19.16 -6.86
CA VAL A 164 1.85 -18.40 -7.18
C VAL A 164 1.52 -17.30 -6.18
N ASP A 165 1.94 -17.42 -4.93
CA ASP A 165 1.83 -16.33 -3.95
C ASP A 165 2.36 -14.99 -4.50
N ARG A 166 3.42 -15.03 -5.28
CA ARG A 166 4.03 -13.86 -5.91
C ARG A 166 3.55 -13.68 -7.34
N SER A 167 3.70 -14.68 -8.21
CA SER A 167 3.40 -14.55 -9.64
C SER A 167 1.91 -14.26 -9.89
N ALA A 168 1.01 -14.96 -9.22
CA ALA A 168 -0.41 -14.72 -9.36
C ALA A 168 -0.87 -13.41 -8.70
N ALA A 169 -0.28 -13.00 -7.57
CA ALA A 169 -0.55 -11.69 -6.99
C ALA A 169 -0.14 -10.54 -7.94
N TYR A 170 0.99 -10.68 -8.61
CA TYR A 170 1.46 -9.70 -9.60
C TYR A 170 0.59 -9.69 -10.85
N ALA A 171 0.18 -10.85 -11.35
CA ALA A 171 -0.74 -10.95 -12.47
C ALA A 171 -2.12 -10.36 -12.12
N ALA A 172 -2.66 -10.67 -10.94
CA ALA A 172 -3.92 -10.11 -10.45
C ALA A 172 -3.86 -8.58 -10.32
N ARG A 173 -2.73 -8.02 -9.85
CA ARG A 173 -2.51 -6.56 -9.84
C ARG A 173 -2.50 -6.00 -11.25
N TRP A 174 -1.80 -6.62 -12.18
CA TRP A 174 -1.76 -6.19 -13.58
C TRP A 174 -3.16 -6.16 -14.20
N VAL A 175 -3.94 -7.21 -14.01
CA VAL A 175 -5.34 -7.29 -14.47
C VAL A 175 -6.19 -6.19 -13.86
N ALA A 176 -6.19 -6.04 -12.53
CA ALA A 176 -6.96 -5.00 -11.84
C ALA A 176 -6.61 -3.60 -12.34
N LYS A 177 -5.31 -3.32 -12.47
CA LYS A 177 -4.80 -2.05 -13.00
C LYS A 177 -5.25 -1.81 -14.44
N SER A 178 -5.23 -2.84 -15.28
CA SER A 178 -5.66 -2.76 -16.68
C SER A 178 -7.16 -2.45 -16.80
N LEU A 179 -8.00 -3.08 -15.97
CA LEU A 179 -9.44 -2.84 -15.96
C LEU A 179 -9.77 -1.39 -15.55
N VAL A 180 -9.10 -0.85 -14.52
CA VAL A 180 -9.29 0.54 -14.08
C VAL A 180 -8.74 1.53 -15.12
N ALA A 181 -7.55 1.28 -15.66
CA ALA A 181 -6.95 2.13 -16.69
C ALA A 181 -7.80 2.18 -17.96
N ALA A 182 -8.44 1.06 -18.34
CA ALA A 182 -9.39 0.99 -19.44
C ALA A 182 -10.76 1.63 -19.13
N LYS A 183 -10.94 2.19 -17.93
CA LYS A 183 -12.18 2.82 -17.45
C LYS A 183 -13.39 1.85 -17.42
N LEU A 184 -13.13 0.56 -17.29
CA LEU A 184 -14.16 -0.45 -17.12
C LEU A 184 -14.74 -0.50 -15.71
N ALA A 185 -14.01 0.03 -14.74
CA ALA A 185 -14.46 0.29 -13.37
C ALA A 185 -13.58 1.37 -12.73
N LYS A 186 -14.05 1.98 -11.63
CA LYS A 186 -13.23 2.95 -10.87
C LYS A 186 -12.36 2.27 -9.83
N ARG A 187 -12.79 1.13 -9.32
CA ARG A 187 -11.98 0.28 -8.45
C ARG A 187 -12.33 -1.19 -8.69
N VAL A 188 -11.33 -2.05 -8.57
CA VAL A 188 -11.47 -3.48 -8.86
C VAL A 188 -10.65 -4.29 -7.88
N THR A 189 -11.26 -5.35 -7.36
CA THR A 189 -10.55 -6.46 -6.71
C THR A 189 -10.61 -7.67 -7.63
N VAL A 190 -9.46 -8.27 -7.91
CA VAL A 190 -9.34 -9.54 -8.64
C VAL A 190 -8.86 -10.60 -7.68
N GLN A 191 -9.55 -11.74 -7.63
CA GLN A 191 -9.14 -12.91 -6.86
C GLN A 191 -8.81 -14.05 -7.82
N LEU A 192 -7.67 -14.68 -7.59
CA LEU A 192 -7.26 -15.92 -8.25
C LEU A 192 -7.10 -17.01 -7.20
N SER A 193 -7.48 -18.24 -7.57
CA SER A 193 -7.30 -19.42 -6.71
C SER A 193 -6.57 -20.49 -7.49
N TYR A 194 -5.60 -21.15 -6.85
CA TYR A 194 -4.79 -22.22 -7.44
C TYR A 194 -4.84 -23.50 -6.61
N ALA A 195 -4.73 -24.62 -7.29
CA ALA A 195 -4.37 -25.90 -6.72
C ALA A 195 -2.92 -26.24 -7.04
N ILE A 196 -2.18 -26.82 -6.09
CA ILE A 196 -0.79 -27.22 -6.31
C ILE A 196 -0.70 -28.19 -7.49
N GLY A 197 0.29 -27.98 -8.36
CA GLY A 197 0.53 -28.83 -9.54
C GLY A 197 -0.41 -28.57 -10.72
N VAL A 198 -1.36 -27.65 -10.63
CA VAL A 198 -2.26 -27.27 -11.71
C VAL A 198 -1.86 -25.90 -12.26
N ALA A 199 -1.65 -25.79 -13.58
CA ALA A 199 -1.20 -24.56 -14.21
C ALA A 199 -2.29 -23.49 -14.30
N GLU A 200 -3.51 -23.92 -14.62
CA GLU A 200 -4.67 -23.03 -14.74
C GLU A 200 -5.26 -22.66 -13.38
N PRO A 201 -5.68 -21.43 -13.16
CA PRO A 201 -6.40 -21.07 -11.95
C PRO A 201 -7.73 -21.83 -11.86
N ILE A 202 -8.02 -22.37 -10.67
CA ILE A 202 -9.29 -23.09 -10.42
C ILE A 202 -10.48 -22.15 -10.24
N SER A 203 -10.22 -20.87 -9.95
CA SER A 203 -11.24 -19.84 -9.83
C SER A 203 -10.65 -18.46 -10.15
N ILE A 204 -11.44 -17.66 -10.86
CA ILE A 204 -11.19 -16.24 -11.12
C ILE A 204 -12.44 -15.48 -10.70
N ASP A 205 -12.29 -14.46 -9.85
CA ASP A 205 -13.35 -13.56 -9.48
C ASP A 205 -12.94 -12.10 -9.71
N VAL A 206 -13.87 -11.28 -10.15
CA VAL A 206 -13.69 -9.83 -10.35
C VAL A 206 -14.84 -9.11 -9.64
N ASN A 207 -14.50 -8.22 -8.74
CA ASN A 207 -15.45 -7.39 -8.01
C ASN A 207 -15.14 -5.90 -8.25
N THR A 208 -16.04 -5.21 -8.93
CA THR A 208 -15.94 -3.76 -9.19
C THR A 208 -16.49 -2.92 -8.06
N HIS A 209 -16.99 -3.54 -6.99
CA HIS A 209 -17.62 -2.85 -5.86
C HIS A 209 -18.76 -1.90 -6.27
N GLY A 210 -19.50 -2.26 -7.33
CA GLY A 210 -20.56 -1.42 -7.87
C GLY A 210 -20.09 -0.21 -8.68
N THR A 211 -18.79 -0.13 -9.00
CA THR A 211 -18.21 0.98 -9.79
C THR A 211 -17.97 0.62 -11.25
N GLY A 212 -18.49 -0.53 -11.72
CA GLY A 212 -18.39 -0.94 -13.11
C GLY A 212 -18.99 0.07 -14.09
N ALA A 213 -18.38 0.21 -15.25
CA ALA A 213 -18.91 1.06 -16.32
C ALA A 213 -20.30 0.61 -16.76
N GLU A 214 -21.11 1.53 -17.29
CA GLU A 214 -22.47 1.24 -17.74
C GLU A 214 -22.49 0.06 -18.72
N GLY A 215 -23.41 -0.88 -18.49
CA GLY A 215 -23.54 -2.09 -19.28
C GLY A 215 -22.46 -3.16 -19.04
N LYS A 216 -21.58 -2.99 -18.05
CA LYS A 216 -20.55 -3.96 -17.68
C LYS A 216 -20.84 -4.57 -16.31
N THR A 217 -21.06 -5.87 -16.29
CA THR A 217 -21.19 -6.63 -15.04
C THR A 217 -19.86 -7.28 -14.66
N ASP A 218 -19.66 -7.55 -13.36
CA ASP A 218 -18.48 -8.26 -12.87
C ASP A 218 -18.29 -9.61 -13.62
N ARG A 219 -19.38 -10.34 -13.86
CA ARG A 219 -19.37 -11.60 -14.63
C ARG A 219 -18.89 -11.44 -16.07
N GLN A 220 -19.17 -10.30 -16.71
CA GLN A 220 -18.65 -10.03 -18.06
C GLN A 220 -17.16 -9.71 -18.02
N LEU A 221 -16.70 -9.02 -16.96
CA LEU A 221 -15.28 -8.72 -16.77
C LEU A 221 -14.46 -9.98 -16.50
N VAL A 222 -14.98 -10.94 -15.74
CA VAL A 222 -14.31 -12.26 -15.56
C VAL A 222 -14.04 -12.96 -16.89
N LYS A 223 -14.90 -12.78 -17.90
CA LYS A 223 -14.70 -13.39 -19.23
C LYS A 223 -13.62 -12.71 -20.08
N ILE A 224 -13.20 -11.51 -19.69
CA ILE A 224 -12.14 -10.73 -20.36
C ILE A 224 -10.77 -11.07 -19.75
N VAL A 225 -10.77 -11.45 -18.49
CA VAL A 225 -9.60 -11.86 -17.72
C VAL A 225 -9.24 -13.30 -18.01
#